data_d330a7340a66d6ec13354e2b14268272
#
_entry.id   d330a7340a66d6ec13354e2b14268272
#
_cell.length_a   1.000
_cell.length_b   1.000
_cell.length_c   1.000
_cell.angle_alpha   90.00
_cell.angle_beta   90.00
_cell.angle_gamma   90.00
#
_symmetry.space_group_name_H-M   'P 1'
#
loop_
_entity.id
_entity.type
_entity.pdbx_description
1 polymer ?
#
loop_
_entity_poly.entity_id
_entity_poly.type
_entity_poly.pdbx_seq_one_letter_code
_entity_poly.pdbx_strand_id
1 'polypeptide(L)'
;MDVHIQSREGGERLGSAVVLAAFDDLMVSEYVLEPGTEPGDPHYHANHSDSFYVLEGDLEFRIDGRTVRATAGTLVTAPRSVVHAFPVAIGARTRFLNLHTPGGSEGYLRQLDEMRARGETPDAEFQQAHDQYPV
;
A
#
# COMPACT_ATOMS: atom_id res chain seq x y z
N MET A 1 22.05 1.56 20.85
CA MET A 1 21.31 1.35 19.58
C MET A 1 19.88 0.99 19.88
N ASP A 2 18.95 1.75 19.38
CA ASP A 2 17.54 1.51 19.64
C ASP A 2 16.97 0.47 18.68
N VAL A 3 16.14 -0.40 19.22
CA VAL A 3 15.42 -1.38 18.45
C VAL A 3 13.98 -0.89 18.31
N HIS A 4 13.41 -1.01 17.09
CA HIS A 4 12.03 -0.69 16.85
C HIS A 4 11.17 -1.95 17.01
N ILE A 5 10.15 -1.87 17.87
CA ILE A 5 9.21 -2.97 18.11
C ILE A 5 7.81 -2.36 18.08
N GLN A 6 6.98 -2.82 17.15
CA GLN A 6 5.63 -2.30 17.00
C GLN A 6 4.65 -3.44 16.76
N SER A 7 3.67 -3.56 17.65
CA SER A 7 2.56 -4.50 17.46
C SER A 7 1.50 -3.90 16.53
N ARG A 8 0.67 -4.76 15.95
CA ARG A 8 -0.47 -4.34 15.14
C ARG A 8 -1.43 -3.46 15.94
N GLU A 9 -1.70 -3.83 17.18
CA GLU A 9 -2.67 -3.14 18.02
C GLU A 9 -2.24 -1.71 18.38
N GLY A 10 -0.93 -1.47 18.50
CA GLY A 10 -0.38 -0.17 18.87
C GLY A 10 0.04 0.70 17.70
N GLY A 11 -0.04 0.20 16.45
CA GLY A 11 0.39 0.94 15.27
C GLY A 11 -0.58 2.07 14.92
N GLU A 12 -0.05 3.09 14.26
CA GLU A 12 -0.87 4.20 13.75
C GLU A 12 -1.81 3.70 12.64
N ARG A 13 -3.10 4.01 12.77
CA ARG A 13 -4.10 3.62 11.77
C ARG A 13 -4.29 4.73 10.76
N LEU A 14 -4.09 4.39 9.48
CA LEU A 14 -4.24 5.30 8.34
C LEU A 14 -5.12 4.61 7.29
N GLY A 15 -6.41 4.93 7.27
CA GLY A 15 -7.37 4.21 6.43
C GLY A 15 -7.42 2.73 6.80
N SER A 16 -7.20 1.85 5.82
CA SER A 16 -7.16 0.39 6.02
C SER A 16 -5.80 -0.11 6.48
N ALA A 17 -4.82 0.78 6.63
CA ALA A 17 -3.46 0.44 7.01
C ALA A 17 -3.23 0.60 8.50
N VAL A 18 -2.37 -0.25 9.05
CA VAL A 18 -1.73 -0.04 10.35
C VAL A 18 -0.23 0.07 10.09
N VAL A 19 0.38 1.19 10.45
CA VAL A 19 1.81 1.41 10.24
C VAL A 19 2.60 0.63 11.27
N LEU A 20 3.48 -0.26 10.82
CA LEU A 20 4.34 -1.07 11.67
C LEU A 20 5.76 -0.54 11.74
N ALA A 21 6.24 0.07 10.67
CA ALA A 21 7.56 0.71 10.61
C ALA A 21 7.52 1.86 9.61
N ALA A 22 8.14 2.98 9.98
CA ALA A 22 8.21 4.17 9.12
C ALA A 22 9.59 4.80 9.25
N PHE A 23 10.53 4.30 8.45
CA PHE A 23 11.91 4.77 8.36
C PHE A 23 12.20 5.27 6.95
N ASP A 24 13.29 6.01 6.79
CA ASP A 24 13.69 6.54 5.48
C ASP A 24 13.96 5.43 4.45
N ASP A 25 14.45 4.28 4.89
CA ASP A 25 14.83 3.17 4.02
C ASP A 25 13.80 2.05 3.96
N LEU A 26 12.80 2.06 4.86
CA LEU A 26 11.78 1.01 4.92
C LEU A 26 10.49 1.53 5.55
N MET A 27 9.38 1.31 4.87
CA MET A 27 8.05 1.45 5.46
C MET A 27 7.33 0.10 5.37
N VAL A 28 6.75 -0.33 6.49
CA VAL A 28 5.93 -1.53 6.55
C VAL A 28 4.58 -1.18 7.13
N SER A 29 3.51 -1.56 6.44
CA SER A 29 2.14 -1.44 6.94
C SER A 29 1.40 -2.75 6.76
N GLU A 30 0.44 -3.01 7.63
CA GLU A 30 -0.46 -4.15 7.51
C GLU A 30 -1.83 -3.65 7.09
N TYR A 31 -2.40 -4.31 6.08
CA TYR A 31 -3.73 -4.01 5.58
C TYR A 31 -4.67 -5.18 5.83
N VAL A 32 -5.92 -4.84 6.10
CA VAL A 32 -7.03 -5.79 6.10
C VAL A 32 -8.05 -5.27 5.11
N LEU A 33 -8.37 -6.06 4.09
CA LEU A 33 -9.35 -5.71 3.07
C LEU A 33 -10.50 -6.70 3.07
N GLU A 34 -11.71 -6.16 2.95
CA GLU A 34 -12.89 -6.98 2.68
C GLU A 34 -13.06 -7.13 1.17
N PRO A 35 -13.65 -8.24 0.68
CA PRO A 35 -13.97 -8.39 -0.73
C PRO A 35 -15.03 -7.36 -1.16
N GLY A 36 -15.05 -7.05 -2.46
CA GLY A 36 -16.04 -6.15 -3.04
C GLY A 36 -15.61 -4.69 -3.15
N THR A 37 -14.38 -4.37 -2.75
CA THR A 37 -13.84 -3.02 -2.98
C THR A 37 -13.37 -2.89 -4.43
N GLU A 38 -13.43 -1.65 -4.95
CA GLU A 38 -12.88 -1.36 -6.27
C GLU A 38 -11.36 -1.35 -6.21
N PRO A 39 -10.68 -1.77 -7.29
CA PRO A 39 -9.22 -1.63 -7.36
C PRO A 39 -8.84 -0.16 -7.36
N GLY A 40 -7.63 0.12 -6.87
CA GLY A 40 -7.06 1.45 -6.97
C GLY A 40 -6.80 1.85 -8.42
N ASP A 41 -6.56 3.14 -8.64
CA ASP A 41 -6.22 3.66 -9.95
C ASP A 41 -4.80 3.25 -10.33
N PRO A 42 -4.54 2.92 -11.61
CA PRO A 42 -3.20 2.59 -12.06
C PRO A 42 -2.23 3.74 -11.87
N HIS A 43 -1.05 3.42 -11.35
CA HIS A 43 0.01 4.40 -11.11
C HIS A 43 1.36 3.69 -11.06
N TYR A 44 2.43 4.47 -11.00
CA TYR A 44 3.77 3.96 -10.73
C TYR A 44 4.49 4.84 -9.72
N HIS A 45 5.55 4.30 -9.14
CA HIS A 45 6.44 5.02 -8.24
C HIS A 45 7.81 5.11 -8.91
N ALA A 46 8.36 6.31 -9.02
CA ALA A 46 9.66 6.50 -9.69
C ALA A 46 10.84 6.19 -8.77
N ASN A 47 10.65 6.37 -7.45
CA ASN A 47 11.75 6.37 -6.49
C ASN A 47 11.65 5.29 -5.42
N HIS A 48 10.63 4.45 -5.44
CA HIS A 48 10.53 3.31 -4.52
C HIS A 48 9.88 2.10 -5.17
N SER A 49 10.17 0.95 -4.60
CA SER A 49 9.51 -0.31 -4.92
C SER A 49 8.37 -0.57 -3.94
N ASP A 50 7.32 -1.22 -4.42
CA ASP A 50 6.11 -1.50 -3.66
C ASP A 50 5.89 -3.01 -3.63
N SER A 51 5.97 -3.61 -2.44
CA SER A 51 5.84 -5.05 -2.26
C SER A 51 4.66 -5.38 -1.37
N PHE A 52 4.06 -6.54 -1.64
CA PHE A 52 2.88 -7.03 -0.93
C PHE A 52 3.09 -8.49 -0.56
N TYR A 53 3.00 -8.81 0.72
CA TYR A 53 3.13 -10.19 1.19
C TYR A 53 1.81 -10.63 1.83
N VAL A 54 1.16 -11.63 1.24
CA VAL A 54 -0.15 -12.10 1.69
C VAL A 54 0.00 -13.00 2.91
N LEU A 55 -0.66 -12.63 4.01
CA LEU A 55 -0.67 -13.39 5.26
C LEU A 55 -1.86 -14.33 5.33
N GLU A 56 -3.04 -13.87 4.92
CA GLU A 56 -4.29 -14.63 4.90
C GLU A 56 -5.13 -14.19 3.73
N GLY A 57 -5.83 -15.11 3.09
CA GLY A 57 -6.76 -14.83 2.00
C GLY A 57 -6.09 -14.78 0.64
N ASP A 58 -6.72 -14.08 -0.29
CA ASP A 58 -6.28 -13.96 -1.68
C ASP A 58 -6.34 -12.51 -2.13
N LEU A 59 -5.31 -12.07 -2.84
CA LEU A 59 -5.29 -10.76 -3.50
C LEU A 59 -5.30 -10.91 -5.01
N GLU A 60 -5.93 -9.97 -5.69
CA GLU A 60 -5.81 -9.80 -7.13
C GLU A 60 -5.15 -8.46 -7.41
N PHE A 61 -4.11 -8.51 -8.24
CA PHE A 61 -3.33 -7.36 -8.65
C PHE A 61 -3.50 -7.11 -10.14
N ARG A 62 -3.52 -5.83 -10.50
CA ARG A 62 -3.28 -5.38 -11.87
C ARG A 62 -1.88 -4.78 -11.89
N ILE A 63 -0.97 -5.45 -12.54
CA ILE A 63 0.44 -5.07 -12.55
C ILE A 63 1.06 -5.36 -13.91
N ASP A 64 1.76 -4.37 -14.46
CA ASP A 64 2.46 -4.48 -15.74
C ASP A 64 1.54 -4.99 -16.87
N GLY A 65 0.31 -4.47 -16.91
CA GLY A 65 -0.69 -4.85 -17.90
C GLY A 65 -1.29 -6.25 -17.73
N ARG A 66 -1.04 -6.90 -16.60
CA ARG A 66 -1.53 -8.26 -16.33
C ARG A 66 -2.36 -8.30 -15.05
N THR A 67 -3.20 -9.31 -14.95
CA THR A 67 -3.90 -9.65 -13.71
C THR A 67 -3.16 -10.81 -13.06
N VAL A 68 -2.77 -10.63 -11.79
CA VAL A 68 -2.02 -11.63 -11.01
C VAL A 68 -2.77 -11.90 -9.72
N ARG A 69 -2.93 -13.19 -9.39
CA ARG A 69 -3.48 -13.62 -8.10
C ARG A 69 -2.37 -14.09 -7.18
N ALA A 70 -2.50 -13.72 -5.91
CA ALA A 70 -1.55 -14.13 -4.88
C ALA A 70 -2.30 -14.65 -3.66
N THR A 71 -1.97 -15.87 -3.26
CA THR A 71 -2.52 -16.53 -2.07
C THR A 71 -1.58 -16.32 -0.87
N ALA A 72 -2.02 -16.75 0.32
CA ALA A 72 -1.21 -16.67 1.53
C ALA A 72 0.20 -17.26 1.32
N GLY A 73 1.22 -16.56 1.78
CA GLY A 73 2.62 -16.94 1.61
C GLY A 73 3.27 -16.47 0.31
N THR A 74 2.58 -15.64 -0.48
CA THR A 74 3.09 -15.13 -1.76
C THR A 74 3.49 -13.67 -1.64
N LEU A 75 4.65 -13.32 -2.18
CA LEU A 75 5.14 -11.94 -2.32
C LEU A 75 4.96 -11.47 -3.76
N VAL A 76 4.35 -10.30 -3.92
CA VAL A 76 4.27 -9.61 -5.21
C VAL A 76 4.99 -8.28 -5.07
N THR A 77 5.89 -7.99 -5.99
CA THR A 77 6.63 -6.72 -6.00
C THR A 77 6.39 -5.98 -7.31
N ALA A 78 6.02 -4.71 -7.20
CA ALA A 78 6.08 -3.75 -8.29
C ALA A 78 7.38 -2.97 -8.14
N PRO A 79 8.42 -3.26 -8.92
CA PRO A 79 9.65 -2.46 -8.90
C PRO A 79 9.37 -1.01 -9.31
N ARG A 80 10.33 -0.13 -9.08
CA ARG A 80 10.25 1.26 -9.52
C ARG A 80 9.82 1.33 -10.99
N SER A 81 8.96 2.29 -11.30
CA SER A 81 8.46 2.59 -12.64
C SER A 81 7.49 1.55 -13.22
N VAL A 82 7.17 0.49 -12.52
CA VAL A 82 6.19 -0.50 -12.99
C VAL A 82 4.78 -0.05 -12.63
N VAL A 83 3.92 0.05 -13.64
CA VAL A 83 2.53 0.46 -13.47
C VAL A 83 1.76 -0.65 -12.76
N HIS A 84 1.07 -0.29 -11.70
CA HIS A 84 0.25 -1.20 -10.91
C HIS A 84 -0.90 -0.44 -10.24
N ALA A 85 -1.87 -1.19 -9.74
CA ALA A 85 -2.97 -0.66 -8.93
C ALA A 85 -2.95 -1.31 -7.55
N PHE A 86 -3.49 -0.62 -6.56
CA PHE A 86 -3.67 -1.20 -5.23
C PHE A 86 -4.57 -2.44 -5.35
N PRO A 87 -4.21 -3.57 -4.70
CA PRO A 87 -4.93 -4.83 -4.90
C PRO A 87 -6.30 -4.86 -4.28
N VAL A 88 -7.08 -5.86 -4.65
CA VAL A 88 -8.39 -6.15 -4.06
C VAL A 88 -8.38 -7.55 -3.44
N ALA A 89 -9.17 -7.71 -2.37
CA ALA A 89 -9.42 -9.02 -1.78
C ALA A 89 -10.43 -9.80 -2.63
N ILE A 90 -10.15 -11.07 -2.86
CA ILE A 90 -11.00 -11.95 -3.66
C ILE A 90 -11.61 -13.02 -2.76
N GLY A 91 -12.94 -13.04 -2.70
CA GLY A 91 -13.73 -14.10 -2.06
C GLY A 91 -13.78 -14.07 -0.54
N ALA A 92 -12.78 -13.56 0.14
CA ALA A 92 -12.70 -13.56 1.59
C ALA A 92 -11.91 -12.35 2.10
N ARG A 93 -12.11 -12.02 3.36
CA ARG A 93 -11.29 -11.04 4.07
C ARG A 93 -9.82 -11.43 3.95
N THR A 94 -8.98 -10.48 3.54
CA THR A 94 -7.58 -10.71 3.23
C THR A 94 -6.70 -9.78 4.06
N ARG A 95 -5.64 -10.34 4.61
CA ARG A 95 -4.66 -9.62 5.40
C ARG A 95 -3.29 -9.74 4.75
N PHE A 96 -2.60 -8.61 4.59
CA PHE A 96 -1.29 -8.60 3.93
C PHE A 96 -0.40 -7.49 4.48
N LEU A 97 0.90 -7.65 4.28
CA LEU A 97 1.89 -6.61 4.52
C LEU A 97 2.17 -5.85 3.23
N ASN A 98 2.31 -4.54 3.34
CA ASN A 98 2.78 -3.68 2.26
C ASN A 98 4.13 -3.09 2.69
N LEU A 99 5.14 -3.23 1.84
CA LEU A 99 6.49 -2.78 2.11
C LEU A 99 6.92 -1.79 1.03
N HIS A 100 7.38 -0.61 1.46
CA HIS A 100 7.96 0.38 0.55
C HIS A 100 9.46 0.49 0.82
N THR A 101 10.27 0.42 -0.22
CA THR A 101 11.74 0.53 -0.16
C THR A 101 12.25 1.44 -1.28
N PRO A 102 12.78 2.64 -0.92
CA PRO A 102 12.85 3.25 0.42
C PRO A 102 11.48 3.58 0.99
N GLY A 103 11.46 3.99 2.26
CA GLY A 103 10.27 4.40 2.98
C GLY A 103 9.86 5.85 2.68
N GLY A 104 9.07 6.43 3.59
CA GLY A 104 8.65 7.84 3.52
C GLY A 104 7.20 8.05 3.09
N SER A 105 6.44 6.99 2.82
CA SER A 105 5.05 7.12 2.34
C SER A 105 4.01 7.37 3.45
N GLU A 106 4.40 7.31 4.72
CA GLU A 106 3.44 7.52 5.82
C GLU A 106 2.87 8.93 5.82
N GLY A 107 3.66 9.93 5.42
CA GLY A 107 3.19 11.30 5.30
C GLY A 107 2.09 11.44 4.25
N TYR A 108 2.25 10.77 3.12
CA TYR A 108 1.23 10.71 2.07
C TYR A 108 -0.06 10.08 2.60
N LEU A 109 0.05 8.95 3.29
CA LEU A 109 -1.12 8.25 3.85
C LEU A 109 -1.85 9.11 4.88
N ARG A 110 -1.13 9.84 5.74
CA ARG A 110 -1.74 10.75 6.70
C ARG A 110 -2.52 11.87 6.01
N GLN A 111 -1.92 12.48 4.99
CA GLN A 111 -2.57 13.54 4.24
C GLN A 111 -3.79 13.04 3.48
N LEU A 112 -3.74 11.83 2.92
CA LEU A 112 -4.90 11.20 2.28
C LEU A 112 -6.05 11.02 3.27
N ASP A 113 -5.75 10.54 4.48
CA ASP A 113 -6.75 10.35 5.53
C ASP A 113 -7.42 11.67 5.92
N GLU A 114 -6.61 12.72 6.10
CA GLU A 114 -7.12 14.06 6.40
C GLU A 114 -7.97 14.62 5.26
N MET A 115 -7.55 14.43 4.01
CA MET A 115 -8.29 14.88 2.83
C MET A 115 -9.63 14.16 2.72
N ARG A 116 -9.64 12.84 2.92
CA ARG A 116 -10.88 12.05 2.92
C ARG A 116 -11.85 12.51 3.99
N ALA A 117 -11.34 12.83 5.19
CA ALA A 117 -12.16 13.35 6.28
C ALA A 117 -12.82 14.70 5.93
N ARG A 118 -12.20 15.49 5.05
CA ARG A 118 -12.75 16.75 4.56
C ARG A 118 -13.54 16.62 3.26
N GLY A 119 -13.69 15.40 2.72
CA GLY A 119 -14.34 15.17 1.43
C GLY A 119 -13.52 15.61 0.22
N GLU A 120 -12.22 15.79 0.40
CA GLU A 120 -11.31 16.20 -0.67
C GLU A 120 -10.72 14.98 -1.40
N THR A 121 -10.40 15.17 -2.68
CA THR A 121 -9.74 14.15 -3.52
C THR A 121 -8.35 14.65 -3.91
N PRO A 122 -7.31 13.82 -3.80
CA PRO A 122 -5.97 14.24 -4.20
C PRO A 122 -5.89 14.48 -5.71
N ASP A 123 -5.22 15.57 -6.11
CA ASP A 123 -4.93 15.83 -7.52
C ASP A 123 -3.59 15.22 -7.94
N ALA A 124 -3.29 15.31 -9.25
CA ALA A 124 -2.07 14.72 -9.79
C ALA A 124 -0.80 15.39 -9.24
N GLU A 125 -0.83 16.71 -9.01
CA GLU A 125 0.31 17.43 -8.46
C GLU A 125 0.66 16.96 -7.06
N PHE A 126 -0.35 16.82 -6.20
CA PHE A 126 -0.18 16.27 -4.86
C PHE A 126 0.37 14.85 -4.89
N GLN A 127 -0.19 13.99 -5.75
CA GLN A 127 0.26 12.61 -5.88
C GLN A 127 1.71 12.52 -6.34
N GLN A 128 2.10 13.30 -7.36
CA GLN A 128 3.47 13.32 -7.87
C GLN A 128 4.48 13.83 -6.83
N ALA A 129 4.09 14.78 -6.00
CA ALA A 129 4.93 15.25 -4.91
C ALA A 129 5.25 14.15 -3.88
N HIS A 130 4.44 13.09 -3.85
CA HIS A 130 4.61 11.93 -2.96
C HIS A 130 5.01 10.65 -3.71
N ASP A 131 5.63 10.80 -4.87
CA ASP A 131 6.09 9.67 -5.70
C ASP A 131 4.94 8.74 -6.17
N GLN A 132 3.78 9.34 -6.43
CA GLN A 132 2.62 8.66 -7.00
C GLN A 132 2.34 9.27 -8.37
N TYR A 133 2.55 8.52 -9.44
CA TYR A 133 2.37 9.01 -10.80
C TYR A 133 1.16 8.32 -11.44
N PRO A 134 0.00 9.00 -11.53
CA PRO A 134 -1.18 8.45 -12.18
C PRO A 134 -0.94 8.18 -13.66
N VAL A 135 -1.62 7.18 -14.16
CA VAL A 135 -1.50 6.77 -15.56
C VAL A 135 -2.83 6.97 -16.28
#